data_9a1e1020dd8828368615d9e247e51ab7
#
_entry.id   9a1e1020dd8828368615d9e247e51ab7
#
_cell.length_a   1.000
_cell.length_b   1.000
_cell.length_c   1.000
_cell.angle_alpha   90.00
_cell.angle_beta   90.00
_cell.angle_gamma   90.00
#
_symmetry.space_group_name_H-M   'P 1'
#
loop_
_entity.id
_entity.type
_entity.pdbx_description
1 polymer ?
#
loop_
_entity_poly.entity_id
_entity_poly.type
_entity_poly.pdbx_seq_one_letter_code
_entity_poly.pdbx_strand_id
1 'polypeptide(L)'
;MKGIIKFYLVIICLINFKTYATHIIGGDFTYKYLPGNNYIINLNLYRDCYNGIPPFDNPAFITIFNSSGNVIMSLQLQLQKDTIVTLVNYSPNCVSTPSDVCVEKGTYSDTVNLAPIVGGYTIVYQRCCRSSTLLNIINSGSTGATYWTHIPGSEIVSVNNSPRFNNPPPFYFCNNLSNVIPYSATDDDGDSLSYFFSSPFDGLDGCCPLISQVPLSPGVSCASPPVSCPNVNTGPPYISLGYTSGYSSNYPISSSPSISINGSTGLISLTPNLSGDFVIGLGIKEYRNHTLIGTYYQDFHTKVVNCSPCTNINEYSNMEFNLFPNPLGNSLIIKTQNNNYDGYYTLTDLTGKVILKDVMSQNMQPIDVKNVSKGVYFIKLYFNNKLESVVKKVIIE
;
A
#
# COMPACT_ATOMS: atom_id res chain seq x y z
N MET A 1 -32.14 48.79 -16.20
CA MET A 1 -31.41 48.29 -15.02
C MET A 1 -31.90 46.94 -14.48
N LYS A 2 -33.17 46.50 -14.68
CA LYS A 2 -33.69 45.21 -14.16
C LYS A 2 -33.22 43.96 -14.94
N GLY A 3 -32.71 44.07 -16.16
CA GLY A 3 -32.23 42.92 -16.98
C GLY A 3 -30.78 42.48 -16.67
N ILE A 4 -29.95 43.40 -16.26
CA ILE A 4 -28.52 43.14 -16.00
C ILE A 4 -28.32 42.36 -14.70
N ILE A 5 -29.16 42.62 -13.69
CA ILE A 5 -29.12 41.94 -12.38
C ILE A 5 -29.50 40.45 -12.51
N LYS A 6 -30.42 40.10 -13.41
CA LYS A 6 -30.77 38.68 -13.66
C LYS A 6 -29.68 37.90 -14.37
N PHE A 7 -28.88 38.54 -15.20
CA PHE A 7 -27.76 37.89 -15.90
C PHE A 7 -26.57 37.58 -14.96
N TYR A 8 -26.29 38.47 -13.99
CA TYR A 8 -25.27 38.22 -12.97
C TYR A 8 -25.64 37.11 -11.98
N LEU A 9 -26.94 36.94 -11.67
CA LEU A 9 -27.40 35.89 -10.75
C LEU A 9 -27.28 34.49 -11.37
N VAL A 10 -27.39 34.35 -12.70
CA VAL A 10 -27.23 33.08 -13.41
C VAL A 10 -25.75 32.70 -13.56
N ILE A 11 -24.85 33.67 -13.67
CA ILE A 11 -23.39 33.39 -13.77
C ILE A 11 -22.81 32.91 -12.44
N ILE A 12 -23.32 33.35 -11.30
CA ILE A 12 -22.88 32.92 -9.97
C ILE A 12 -23.24 31.44 -9.69
N CYS A 13 -24.31 30.91 -10.30
CA CYS A 13 -24.70 29.49 -10.15
C CYS A 13 -23.84 28.51 -10.95
N LEU A 14 -22.88 28.96 -11.79
CA LEU A 14 -22.03 28.10 -12.59
C LEU A 14 -20.60 27.96 -12.03
N ILE A 15 -20.32 28.50 -10.85
CA ILE A 15 -19.05 28.24 -10.19
C ILE A 15 -19.14 26.85 -9.57
N ASN A 16 -18.68 25.85 -10.30
CA ASN A 16 -18.42 24.52 -9.78
C ASN A 16 -17.32 24.63 -8.72
N PHE A 17 -17.69 24.68 -7.45
CA PHE A 17 -16.75 24.47 -6.36
C PHE A 17 -16.23 23.04 -6.49
N LYS A 18 -14.99 22.88 -6.94
CA LYS A 18 -14.27 21.61 -6.83
C LYS A 18 -14.08 21.36 -5.34
N THR A 19 -14.87 20.47 -4.77
CA THR A 19 -14.60 19.92 -3.44
C THR A 19 -13.35 19.08 -3.56
N TYR A 20 -12.26 19.54 -3.00
CA TYR A 20 -11.03 18.77 -2.93
C TYR A 20 -11.22 17.70 -1.86
N ALA A 21 -11.43 16.46 -2.29
CA ALA A 21 -11.36 15.31 -1.39
C ALA A 21 -9.91 15.18 -0.88
N THR A 22 -9.75 14.78 0.38
CA THR A 22 -8.43 14.46 0.90
C THR A 22 -7.89 13.23 0.17
N HIS A 23 -6.57 13.19 -0.04
CA HIS A 23 -5.93 12.17 -0.84
C HIS A 23 -5.22 11.12 0.01
N ILE A 24 -5.53 11.07 1.32
CA ILE A 24 -5.07 9.98 2.19
C ILE A 24 -5.87 8.74 1.83
N ILE A 25 -5.17 7.76 1.32
CA ILE A 25 -5.72 6.50 0.81
C ILE A 25 -5.42 5.31 1.72
N GLY A 26 -4.77 5.53 2.85
CA GLY A 26 -4.50 4.47 3.81
C GLY A 26 -3.58 4.94 4.93
N GLY A 27 -3.49 4.14 5.98
CA GLY A 27 -2.59 4.38 7.08
C GLY A 27 -2.59 3.29 8.14
N ASP A 28 -1.57 3.33 8.97
CA ASP A 28 -1.40 2.46 10.13
C ASP A 28 -0.57 3.14 11.21
N PHE A 29 -0.74 2.67 12.44
CA PHE A 29 0.12 3.00 13.56
C PHE A 29 0.95 1.79 13.97
N THR A 30 2.21 2.07 14.36
CA THR A 30 3.03 1.12 15.11
C THR A 30 3.63 1.82 16.34
N TYR A 31 3.96 1.07 17.37
CA TYR A 31 4.70 1.59 18.51
C TYR A 31 5.82 0.62 18.93
N LYS A 32 6.85 1.17 19.53
CA LYS A 32 7.96 0.42 20.09
C LYS A 32 8.25 0.91 21.51
N TYR A 33 8.28 -0.01 22.47
CA TYR A 33 8.66 0.26 23.85
C TYR A 33 10.15 0.54 23.97
N LEU A 34 10.48 1.53 24.79
CA LEU A 34 11.84 1.86 25.24
C LEU A 34 11.88 1.86 26.77
N PRO A 35 13.08 1.63 27.39
CA PRO A 35 13.21 1.70 28.85
C PRO A 35 12.70 3.02 29.44
N GLY A 36 12.16 2.96 30.66
CA GLY A 36 11.65 4.13 31.36
C GLY A 36 10.26 4.57 30.93
N ASN A 37 9.43 3.64 30.45
CA ASN A 37 8.07 3.88 29.99
C ASN A 37 7.98 4.82 28.77
N ASN A 38 9.03 4.86 27.97
CA ASN A 38 9.03 5.59 26.71
C ASN A 38 8.52 4.69 25.58
N TYR A 39 7.80 5.29 24.66
CA TYR A 39 7.30 4.62 23.44
C TYR A 39 7.63 5.47 22.23
N ILE A 40 8.30 4.88 21.23
CA ILE A 40 8.33 5.47 19.90
C ILE A 40 7.00 5.15 19.23
N ILE A 41 6.29 6.18 18.81
CA ILE A 41 5.03 6.06 18.07
C ILE A 41 5.32 6.41 16.62
N ASN A 42 4.93 5.55 15.70
CA ASN A 42 5.03 5.81 14.27
C ASN A 42 3.65 5.80 13.64
N LEU A 43 3.34 6.85 12.89
CA LEU A 43 2.18 6.94 12.01
C LEU A 43 2.68 6.87 10.56
N ASN A 44 2.22 5.89 9.82
CA ASN A 44 2.41 5.80 8.38
C ASN A 44 1.11 6.20 7.69
N LEU A 45 1.18 7.15 6.77
CA LEU A 45 0.06 7.54 5.93
C LEU A 45 0.41 7.33 4.47
N TYR A 46 -0.57 6.93 3.67
CA TYR A 46 -0.44 6.77 2.23
C TYR A 46 -1.32 7.78 1.52
N ARG A 47 -0.78 8.42 0.47
CA ARG A 47 -1.42 9.45 -0.32
C ARG A 47 -1.44 9.09 -1.80
N ASP A 48 -2.56 9.31 -2.47
CA ASP A 48 -2.61 9.28 -3.93
C ASP A 48 -1.86 10.50 -4.49
N CYS A 49 -0.75 10.27 -5.18
CA CYS A 49 0.03 11.32 -5.84
C CYS A 49 -0.31 11.51 -7.31
N TYR A 50 -1.18 10.68 -7.89
CA TYR A 50 -1.65 10.85 -9.25
C TYR A 50 -2.79 11.88 -9.34
N ASN A 51 -3.80 11.72 -8.49
CA ASN A 51 -4.96 12.63 -8.44
C ASN A 51 -4.88 13.62 -7.27
N GLY A 52 -3.95 13.41 -6.36
CA GLY A 52 -3.85 14.10 -5.09
C GLY A 52 -3.22 15.49 -5.16
N ILE A 53 -4.02 16.54 -4.89
CA ILE A 53 -3.52 17.93 -4.82
C ILE A 53 -3.01 18.30 -3.42
N PRO A 54 -3.74 18.02 -2.30
CA PRO A 54 -3.25 18.40 -0.98
C PRO A 54 -2.01 17.59 -0.56
N PRO A 55 -1.00 18.24 0.03
CA PRO A 55 0.15 17.54 0.62
C PRO A 55 -0.29 16.77 1.87
N PHE A 56 0.63 15.96 2.42
CA PHE A 56 0.49 15.43 3.77
C PHE A 56 0.31 16.55 4.81
N ASP A 57 -0.43 16.25 5.89
CA ASP A 57 -0.48 17.15 7.03
C ASP A 57 0.91 17.31 7.63
N ASN A 58 1.33 18.54 7.87
CA ASN A 58 2.59 18.82 8.56
C ASN A 58 2.45 20.06 9.43
N PRO A 59 2.22 19.86 10.74
CA PRO A 59 2.22 18.61 11.50
C PRO A 59 0.93 17.77 11.35
N ALA A 60 1.04 16.45 11.60
CA ALA A 60 -0.11 15.57 11.84
C ALA A 60 -0.48 15.63 13.34
N PHE A 61 -1.77 15.83 13.62
CA PHE A 61 -2.28 15.95 14.98
C PHE A 61 -2.77 14.60 15.46
N ILE A 62 -2.16 14.06 16.50
CA ILE A 62 -2.61 12.83 17.16
C ILE A 62 -3.08 13.10 18.58
N THR A 63 -3.94 12.23 19.08
CA THR A 63 -4.42 12.30 20.45
C THR A 63 -4.26 10.94 21.10
N ILE A 64 -3.84 10.95 22.37
CA ILE A 64 -3.69 9.76 23.20
C ILE A 64 -4.78 9.80 24.27
N PHE A 65 -5.58 8.73 24.33
CA PHE A 65 -6.67 8.53 25.28
C PHE A 65 -6.33 7.39 26.24
N ASN A 66 -6.84 7.44 27.46
CA ASN A 66 -6.88 6.28 28.34
C ASN A 66 -8.11 5.40 28.04
N SER A 67 -8.21 4.28 28.73
CA SER A 67 -9.34 3.34 28.60
C SER A 67 -10.71 3.92 28.97
N SER A 68 -10.76 5.00 29.75
CA SER A 68 -11.99 5.72 30.09
C SER A 68 -12.38 6.78 29.05
N GLY A 69 -11.62 6.92 27.95
CA GLY A 69 -11.87 7.91 26.90
C GLY A 69 -11.40 9.34 27.27
N ASN A 70 -10.65 9.53 28.37
CA ASN A 70 -10.10 10.83 28.71
C ASN A 70 -8.83 11.10 27.90
N VAL A 71 -8.68 12.33 27.41
CA VAL A 71 -7.46 12.79 26.74
C VAL A 71 -6.32 12.83 27.74
N ILE A 72 -5.26 12.11 27.45
CA ILE A 72 -4.00 12.14 28.22
C ILE A 72 -3.04 13.15 27.61
N MET A 73 -2.94 13.17 26.28
CA MET A 73 -1.98 13.99 25.55
C MET A 73 -2.44 14.25 24.13
N SER A 74 -2.12 15.43 23.62
CA SER A 74 -2.22 15.76 22.19
C SER A 74 -0.86 16.12 21.66
N LEU A 75 -0.49 15.57 20.49
CA LEU A 75 0.84 15.72 19.90
C LEU A 75 0.72 16.25 18.47
N GLN A 76 1.78 16.93 18.04
CA GLN A 76 1.95 17.43 16.68
C GLN A 76 3.16 16.75 16.07
N LEU A 77 2.90 15.66 15.33
CA LEU A 77 3.98 14.90 14.68
C LEU A 77 4.41 15.59 13.39
N GLN A 78 5.70 15.91 13.30
CA GLN A 78 6.28 16.44 12.06
C GLN A 78 6.48 15.32 11.05
N LEU A 79 6.25 15.62 9.77
CA LEU A 79 6.55 14.71 8.67
C LEU A 79 8.07 14.50 8.64
N GLN A 80 8.52 13.27 8.91
CA GLN A 80 9.93 12.92 8.93
C GLN A 80 10.46 12.60 7.53
N LYS A 81 9.66 11.92 6.75
CA LYS A 81 10.01 11.44 5.42
C LYS A 81 8.77 11.20 4.59
N ASP A 82 8.87 11.54 3.31
CA ASP A 82 7.95 11.13 2.27
C ASP A 82 8.70 10.39 1.15
N THR A 83 8.09 9.36 0.61
CA THR A 83 8.70 8.54 -0.45
C THR A 83 7.64 7.97 -1.38
N ILE A 84 7.96 7.92 -2.67
CA ILE A 84 7.14 7.19 -3.64
C ILE A 84 7.19 5.69 -3.32
N VAL A 85 6.03 5.05 -3.22
CA VAL A 85 5.92 3.61 -3.01
C VAL A 85 6.13 2.88 -4.32
N THR A 86 7.05 1.92 -4.33
CA THR A 86 7.20 1.03 -5.48
C THR A 86 5.98 0.11 -5.54
N LEU A 87 5.21 0.21 -6.61
CA LEU A 87 4.04 -0.62 -6.84
C LEU A 87 4.48 -2.06 -7.16
N VAL A 88 3.84 -3.03 -6.51
CA VAL A 88 4.12 -4.45 -6.69
C VAL A 88 2.98 -5.09 -7.47
N ASN A 89 3.32 -5.85 -8.52
CA ASN A 89 2.37 -6.69 -9.22
C ASN A 89 2.22 -8.03 -8.47
N TYR A 90 1.00 -8.33 -8.02
CA TYR A 90 0.68 -9.56 -7.31
C TYR A 90 0.00 -10.63 -8.19
N SER A 91 -0.15 -10.36 -9.49
CA SER A 91 -0.59 -11.35 -10.47
C SER A 91 0.61 -12.20 -10.96
N PRO A 92 0.43 -13.50 -11.18
CA PRO A 92 1.50 -14.37 -11.71
C PRO A 92 1.89 -14.02 -13.16
N ASN A 93 1.02 -13.32 -13.88
CA ASN A 93 1.31 -12.88 -15.22
C ASN A 93 2.14 -11.61 -15.23
N CYS A 94 3.04 -11.48 -16.17
CA CYS A 94 3.72 -10.21 -16.41
C CYS A 94 2.68 -9.20 -16.88
N VAL A 95 2.50 -8.12 -16.11
CA VAL A 95 1.64 -6.99 -16.47
C VAL A 95 2.38 -5.69 -16.17
N SER A 96 2.18 -4.68 -16.99
CA SER A 96 2.72 -3.36 -16.74
C SER A 96 2.02 -2.73 -15.52
N THR A 97 2.77 -2.03 -14.68
CA THR A 97 2.17 -1.22 -13.61
C THR A 97 1.28 -0.14 -14.22
N PRO A 98 0.09 0.10 -13.63
CA PRO A 98 -0.81 1.14 -14.12
C PRO A 98 -0.13 2.52 -14.06
N SER A 99 -0.24 3.29 -15.14
CA SER A 99 0.33 4.66 -15.20
C SER A 99 -0.49 5.69 -14.42
N ASP A 100 -1.71 5.32 -14.04
CA ASP A 100 -2.67 6.16 -13.32
C ASP A 100 -2.80 5.79 -11.82
N VAL A 101 -1.81 5.07 -11.29
CA VAL A 101 -1.64 4.77 -9.86
C VAL A 101 -0.29 5.29 -9.41
N CYS A 102 -0.32 6.25 -8.50
CA CYS A 102 0.86 6.80 -7.85
C CYS A 102 0.58 6.90 -6.35
N VAL A 103 1.46 6.39 -5.52
CA VAL A 103 1.31 6.41 -4.07
C VAL A 103 2.57 6.93 -3.40
N GLU A 104 2.39 7.90 -2.52
CA GLU A 104 3.41 8.37 -1.59
C GLU A 104 3.14 7.83 -0.20
N LYS A 105 4.20 7.51 0.53
CA LYS A 105 4.18 7.17 1.95
C LYS A 105 4.80 8.30 2.74
N GLY A 106 4.02 8.92 3.63
CA GLY A 106 4.50 9.84 4.67
C GLY A 106 4.70 9.08 5.98
N THR A 107 5.84 9.29 6.63
CA THR A 107 6.16 8.71 7.94
C THR A 107 6.35 9.79 8.96
N TYR A 108 5.68 9.66 10.10
CA TYR A 108 5.74 10.53 11.26
C TYR A 108 6.18 9.73 12.47
N SER A 109 7.03 10.28 13.30
CA SER A 109 7.53 9.58 14.49
C SER A 109 7.82 10.55 15.61
N ASP A 110 7.48 10.13 16.83
CA ASP A 110 7.88 10.84 18.06
C ASP A 110 8.01 9.85 19.22
N THR A 111 8.65 10.30 20.29
CA THR A 111 8.81 9.51 21.52
C THR A 111 7.99 10.15 22.64
N VAL A 112 7.15 9.35 23.26
CA VAL A 112 6.29 9.76 24.38
C VAL A 112 6.57 8.93 25.62
N ASN A 113 6.44 9.56 26.80
CA ASN A 113 6.51 8.86 28.07
C ASN A 113 5.09 8.56 28.57
N LEU A 114 4.74 7.27 28.69
CA LEU A 114 3.42 6.80 29.11
C LEU A 114 3.59 5.85 30.28
N ALA A 115 3.21 6.29 31.47
CA ALA A 115 3.26 5.44 32.66
C ALA A 115 2.29 4.25 32.51
N PRO A 116 2.63 3.03 33.00
CA PRO A 116 1.75 1.91 32.95
C PRO A 116 0.41 2.19 33.66
N ILE A 117 -0.71 1.93 32.96
CA ILE A 117 -2.06 2.08 33.51
C ILE A 117 -2.91 0.85 33.14
N VAL A 118 -3.94 0.59 33.96
CA VAL A 118 -4.97 -0.40 33.64
C VAL A 118 -5.76 0.05 32.43
N GLY A 119 -6.02 -0.88 31.51
CA GLY A 119 -6.71 -0.63 30.24
C GLY A 119 -5.91 0.13 29.18
N GLY A 120 -4.64 0.48 29.48
CA GLY A 120 -3.71 1.02 28.49
C GLY A 120 -4.10 2.34 27.84
N TYR A 121 -3.55 2.57 26.63
CA TYR A 121 -3.71 3.81 25.88
C TYR A 121 -4.15 3.56 24.46
N THR A 122 -5.04 4.41 23.96
CA THR A 122 -5.43 4.47 22.54
C THR A 122 -4.83 5.72 21.91
N ILE A 123 -4.11 5.53 20.82
CA ILE A 123 -3.44 6.56 20.03
C ILE A 123 -4.16 6.68 18.71
N VAL A 124 -4.58 7.89 18.33
CA VAL A 124 -5.44 8.08 17.16
C VAL A 124 -5.03 9.28 16.31
N TYR A 125 -5.18 9.13 15.02
CA TYR A 125 -5.19 10.17 14.00
C TYR A 125 -6.47 10.04 13.17
N GLN A 126 -7.17 11.14 12.98
CA GLN A 126 -8.41 11.20 12.19
C GLN A 126 -8.32 12.26 11.10
N ARG A 127 -8.86 11.94 9.93
CA ARG A 127 -8.88 12.82 8.78
C ARG A 127 -10.20 12.68 7.99
N CYS A 128 -10.77 13.78 7.52
CA CYS A 128 -11.80 13.77 6.50
C CYS A 128 -11.20 14.23 5.16
N CYS A 129 -11.67 13.81 4.00
CA CYS A 129 -12.65 12.77 3.75
C CYS A 129 -12.04 11.75 2.80
N ARG A 130 -12.62 10.55 2.71
CA ARG A 130 -12.20 9.52 1.74
C ARG A 130 -12.57 9.94 0.32
N SER A 131 -12.02 9.25 -0.68
CA SER A 131 -12.38 9.48 -2.08
C SER A 131 -13.86 9.16 -2.32
N SER A 132 -14.53 10.05 -3.04
CA SER A 132 -15.92 9.83 -3.49
C SER A 132 -16.05 8.75 -4.58
N THR A 133 -14.92 8.23 -5.10
CA THR A 133 -14.89 7.20 -6.15
C THR A 133 -14.99 5.78 -5.59
N LEU A 134 -14.94 5.59 -4.27
CA LEU A 134 -15.03 4.27 -3.65
C LEU A 134 -16.39 3.63 -3.88
N LEU A 135 -16.37 2.45 -4.52
CA LEU A 135 -17.60 1.74 -4.91
C LEU A 135 -18.23 0.95 -3.75
N ASN A 136 -17.45 0.56 -2.77
CA ASN A 136 -17.87 -0.34 -1.70
C ASN A 136 -18.32 0.36 -0.41
N ILE A 137 -18.25 1.69 -0.33
CA ILE A 137 -18.60 2.47 0.88
C ILE A 137 -19.74 3.44 0.57
N ILE A 138 -20.72 3.50 1.48
CA ILE A 138 -21.85 4.44 1.39
C ILE A 138 -21.33 5.86 1.65
N ASN A 139 -21.68 6.80 0.76
CA ASN A 139 -21.33 8.22 0.90
C ASN A 139 -19.83 8.47 1.18
N SER A 140 -18.95 7.72 0.55
CA SER A 140 -17.52 7.73 0.81
C SER A 140 -16.87 9.12 0.80
N GLY A 141 -17.30 10.03 -0.08
CA GLY A 141 -16.82 11.41 -0.14
C GLY A 141 -17.21 12.28 1.06
N SER A 142 -18.06 11.79 1.96
CA SER A 142 -18.47 12.46 3.20
C SER A 142 -18.04 11.70 4.46
N THR A 143 -17.37 10.55 4.31
CA THR A 143 -16.85 9.75 5.41
C THR A 143 -15.38 10.02 5.63
N GLY A 144 -14.96 10.05 6.88
CA GLY A 144 -13.56 10.22 7.25
C GLY A 144 -12.78 8.91 7.32
N ALA A 145 -11.57 9.01 7.83
CA ALA A 145 -10.70 7.89 8.14
C ALA A 145 -10.16 8.03 9.57
N THR A 146 -10.21 6.95 10.33
CA THR A 146 -9.60 6.83 11.66
C THR A 146 -8.52 5.78 11.62
N TYR A 147 -7.29 6.19 11.86
CA TYR A 147 -6.15 5.31 12.08
C TYR A 147 -5.81 5.34 13.56
N TRP A 148 -5.69 4.17 14.17
CA TRP A 148 -5.46 4.07 15.60
C TRP A 148 -4.73 2.80 15.98
N THR A 149 -4.07 2.85 17.14
CA THR A 149 -3.46 1.69 17.78
C THR A 149 -3.73 1.73 19.28
N HIS A 150 -3.56 0.58 19.93
CA HIS A 150 -3.75 0.44 21.36
C HIS A 150 -2.50 -0.15 22.02
N ILE A 151 -1.95 0.56 23.00
CA ILE A 151 -0.92 0.04 23.90
C ILE A 151 -1.66 -0.70 25.00
N PRO A 152 -1.44 -2.00 25.18
CA PRO A 152 -2.14 -2.80 26.19
C PRO A 152 -1.95 -2.29 27.61
N GLY A 153 -2.94 -2.50 28.44
CA GLY A 153 -2.85 -2.18 29.86
C GLY A 153 -1.85 -3.05 30.62
N SER A 154 -1.33 -2.49 31.72
CA SER A 154 -0.32 -3.15 32.55
C SER A 154 -0.84 -4.46 33.21
N GLU A 155 -2.14 -4.66 33.26
CA GLU A 155 -2.79 -5.92 33.72
C GLU A 155 -2.73 -7.04 32.68
N ILE A 156 -2.50 -6.71 31.39
CA ILE A 156 -2.42 -7.68 30.30
C ILE A 156 -0.97 -8.04 30.04
N VAL A 157 -0.11 -7.01 29.86
CA VAL A 157 1.31 -7.20 29.55
C VAL A 157 2.13 -6.00 30.05
N SER A 158 3.31 -6.27 30.59
CA SER A 158 4.18 -5.21 31.14
C SER A 158 4.94 -4.43 30.06
N VAL A 159 5.31 -5.11 28.98
CA VAL A 159 6.07 -4.54 27.85
C VAL A 159 5.59 -5.19 26.56
N ASN A 160 5.31 -4.37 25.55
CA ASN A 160 4.92 -4.83 24.23
C ASN A 160 5.41 -3.88 23.14
N ASN A 161 5.78 -4.44 22.00
CA ASN A 161 5.96 -3.73 20.73
C ASN A 161 4.82 -4.14 19.80
N SER A 162 4.27 -3.21 19.03
CA SER A 162 3.24 -3.59 18.07
C SER A 162 3.84 -4.37 16.90
N PRO A 163 3.10 -5.31 16.32
CA PRO A 163 3.48 -5.89 15.03
C PRO A 163 3.54 -4.82 13.94
N ARG A 164 4.36 -5.08 12.93
CA ARG A 164 4.48 -4.21 11.75
C ARG A 164 4.36 -5.03 10.46
N PHE A 165 3.60 -4.52 9.52
CA PHE A 165 3.47 -5.14 8.21
C PHE A 165 4.81 -5.15 7.46
N ASN A 166 5.14 -6.27 6.83
CA ASN A 166 6.40 -6.46 6.11
C ASN A 166 6.40 -5.76 4.74
N ASN A 167 5.22 -5.61 4.14
CA ASN A 167 5.04 -5.02 2.82
C ASN A 167 4.05 -3.85 2.88
N PRO A 168 4.20 -2.86 1.99
CA PRO A 168 3.16 -1.84 1.82
C PRO A 168 1.85 -2.47 1.34
N PRO A 169 0.71 -1.81 1.57
CA PRO A 169 -0.58 -2.26 1.04
C PRO A 169 -0.57 -2.47 -0.48
N PRO A 170 -1.38 -3.40 -1.00
CA PRO A 170 -1.57 -3.58 -2.43
C PRO A 170 -2.49 -2.47 -2.97
N PHE A 171 -1.91 -1.45 -3.61
CA PHE A 171 -2.64 -0.29 -4.09
C PHE A 171 -3.33 -0.49 -5.44
N TYR A 172 -3.07 -1.59 -6.12
CA TYR A 172 -3.83 -2.00 -7.29
C TYR A 172 -3.92 -3.51 -7.43
N PHE A 173 -4.95 -3.95 -8.15
CA PHE A 173 -5.15 -5.32 -8.59
C PHE A 173 -5.49 -5.35 -10.07
N CYS A 174 -5.08 -6.41 -10.74
CA CYS A 174 -5.45 -6.66 -12.13
C CYS A 174 -6.82 -7.33 -12.19
N ASN A 175 -7.75 -6.71 -12.91
CA ASN A 175 -9.10 -7.24 -13.14
C ASN A 175 -9.04 -8.57 -13.91
N ASN A 176 -9.88 -9.53 -13.53
CA ASN A 176 -9.97 -10.87 -14.12
C ASN A 176 -8.66 -11.69 -14.09
N LEU A 177 -7.69 -11.29 -13.26
CA LEU A 177 -6.47 -12.06 -13.01
C LEU A 177 -6.39 -12.48 -11.55
N SER A 178 -5.83 -13.65 -11.31
CA SER A 178 -5.55 -14.12 -9.96
C SER A 178 -4.45 -13.25 -9.34
N ASN A 179 -4.67 -12.75 -8.14
CA ASN A 179 -3.70 -11.97 -7.36
C ASN A 179 -3.46 -12.71 -6.04
N VAL A 180 -2.19 -12.87 -5.68
CA VAL A 180 -1.76 -13.54 -4.44
C VAL A 180 -0.78 -12.63 -3.72
N ILE A 181 -1.18 -12.12 -2.55
CA ILE A 181 -0.47 -11.09 -1.82
C ILE A 181 0.08 -11.67 -0.52
N PRO A 182 1.40 -11.71 -0.31
CA PRO A 182 2.01 -12.09 0.97
C PRO A 182 1.90 -10.92 1.97
N TYR A 183 0.76 -10.79 2.64
CA TYR A 183 0.47 -9.70 3.55
C TYR A 183 0.74 -10.08 5.00
N SER A 184 1.99 -10.46 5.28
CA SER A 184 2.46 -10.84 6.61
C SER A 184 2.97 -9.65 7.41
N ALA A 185 3.10 -9.85 8.70
CA ALA A 185 3.72 -8.91 9.65
C ALA A 185 4.82 -9.60 10.45
N THR A 186 5.68 -8.79 11.06
CA THR A 186 6.71 -9.22 12.01
C THR A 186 6.43 -8.59 13.36
N ASP A 187 6.59 -9.39 14.41
CA ASP A 187 6.55 -8.97 15.80
C ASP A 187 7.95 -9.05 16.41
N ASP A 188 8.42 -7.96 17.06
CA ASP A 188 9.76 -7.89 17.64
C ASP A 188 9.89 -8.65 18.97
N ASP A 189 8.76 -8.93 19.64
CA ASP A 189 8.70 -9.70 20.90
C ASP A 189 8.56 -11.22 20.64
N GLY A 190 8.32 -11.62 19.38
CA GLY A 190 8.13 -13.00 18.96
C GLY A 190 6.71 -13.53 19.25
N ASP A 191 5.72 -12.66 19.38
CA ASP A 191 4.35 -13.02 19.61
C ASP A 191 3.68 -13.66 18.38
N SER A 192 2.69 -14.50 18.64
CA SER A 192 1.95 -15.17 17.57
C SER A 192 0.91 -14.24 16.96
N LEU A 193 0.91 -14.16 15.62
CA LEU A 193 0.03 -13.27 14.87
C LEU A 193 -1.07 -14.05 14.15
N SER A 194 -2.27 -13.46 14.11
CA SER A 194 -3.41 -13.97 13.33
C SER A 194 -4.05 -12.83 12.53
N TYR A 195 -4.36 -13.10 11.26
CA TYR A 195 -4.79 -12.11 10.28
C TYR A 195 -6.27 -12.25 9.95
N PHE A 196 -6.95 -11.13 9.73
CA PHE A 196 -8.37 -11.12 9.39
C PHE A 196 -8.75 -9.87 8.59
N PHE A 197 -9.87 -9.92 7.86
CA PHE A 197 -10.48 -8.73 7.29
C PHE A 197 -11.22 -7.95 8.36
N SER A 198 -11.08 -6.63 8.36
CA SER A 198 -11.79 -5.72 9.24
C SER A 198 -12.58 -4.68 8.45
N SER A 199 -13.53 -4.04 9.08
CA SER A 199 -14.11 -2.81 8.52
C SER A 199 -13.15 -1.65 8.76
N PRO A 200 -12.91 -0.78 7.77
CA PRO A 200 -12.31 0.52 8.00
C PRO A 200 -13.18 1.34 8.97
N PHE A 201 -12.53 2.24 9.69
CA PHE A 201 -13.23 3.11 10.65
C PHE A 201 -13.54 4.46 10.03
N ASP A 202 -14.74 4.96 10.34
CA ASP A 202 -15.12 6.34 10.05
C ASP A 202 -14.30 7.30 10.90
N GLY A 203 -14.14 8.50 10.40
CA GLY A 203 -13.40 9.56 11.08
C GLY A 203 -14.25 10.80 11.28
N LEU A 204 -13.55 11.91 11.28
CA LEU A 204 -14.20 13.21 11.27
C LEU A 204 -15.05 13.35 10.01
N ASP A 205 -16.30 13.78 10.15
CA ASP A 205 -17.08 14.18 8.99
C ASP A 205 -16.49 15.46 8.36
N GLY A 206 -16.88 15.79 7.13
CA GLY A 206 -16.39 16.97 6.42
C GLY A 206 -16.68 18.30 7.10
N CYS A 207 -17.42 18.26 8.19
CA CYS A 207 -17.71 19.37 9.08
C CYS A 207 -16.87 19.22 10.34
N CYS A 208 -16.00 20.14 10.60
CA CYS A 208 -15.13 20.13 11.79
C CYS A 208 -15.86 19.72 13.06
N PRO A 209 -15.37 18.72 13.82
CA PRO A 209 -16.09 18.08 14.92
C PRO A 209 -16.27 18.97 16.16
N LEU A 210 -15.80 20.20 16.15
CA LEU A 210 -15.80 21.08 17.33
C LEU A 210 -17.06 21.86 17.55
N ILE A 211 -18.04 21.82 16.66
CA ILE A 211 -19.24 22.64 16.82
C ILE A 211 -20.40 21.84 17.39
N SER A 212 -20.37 20.53 17.44
CA SER A 212 -21.45 19.86 18.17
C SER A 212 -21.15 18.42 18.56
N GLN A 213 -21.24 18.17 19.85
CA GLN A 213 -21.72 16.90 20.37
C GLN A 213 -23.23 16.70 20.04
N VAL A 214 -23.73 17.40 19.03
CA VAL A 214 -25.09 17.28 18.55
C VAL A 214 -25.03 16.66 17.17
N PRO A 215 -25.66 15.50 16.95
CA PRO A 215 -25.78 14.92 15.63
C PRO A 215 -26.39 15.93 14.68
N LEU A 216 -25.67 16.27 13.61
CA LEU A 216 -26.25 17.10 12.54
C LEU A 216 -27.46 16.37 11.97
N SER A 217 -28.58 17.06 11.83
CA SER A 217 -29.77 16.53 11.20
C SER A 217 -29.44 16.02 9.78
N PRO A 218 -30.03 14.90 9.33
CA PRO A 218 -29.84 14.41 7.99
C PRO A 218 -30.13 15.49 6.96
N GLY A 219 -29.19 15.83 6.09
CA GLY A 219 -29.38 16.81 5.01
C GLY A 219 -28.63 18.14 5.19
N VAL A 220 -27.86 18.33 6.26
CA VAL A 220 -26.98 19.50 6.38
C VAL A 220 -25.70 19.24 5.60
N SER A 221 -25.55 19.89 4.44
CA SER A 221 -24.28 19.89 3.72
C SER A 221 -23.36 20.93 4.35
N CYS A 222 -22.15 20.57 4.68
CA CYS A 222 -21.11 21.52 5.07
C CYS A 222 -20.73 22.37 3.86
N ALA A 223 -21.34 23.50 3.73
CA ALA A 223 -21.02 24.51 2.73
C ALA A 223 -19.73 25.22 3.14
N SER A 224 -18.60 24.71 2.76
CA SER A 224 -17.22 25.17 2.97
C SER A 224 -16.59 24.66 4.27
N PRO A 225 -15.44 23.95 4.20
CA PRO A 225 -14.66 23.69 5.40
C PRO A 225 -14.20 25.02 5.98
N PRO A 226 -14.42 25.26 7.28
CA PRO A 226 -13.81 26.43 7.92
C PRO A 226 -12.29 26.34 7.80
N VAL A 227 -11.65 27.47 7.58
CA VAL A 227 -10.21 27.63 7.31
C VAL A 227 -9.30 27.06 8.41
N SER A 228 -9.86 26.64 9.53
CA SER A 228 -9.17 25.96 10.63
C SER A 228 -10.13 25.05 11.38
N CYS A 229 -10.17 23.76 11.05
CA CYS A 229 -10.66 22.78 11.98
C CYS A 229 -9.65 22.67 13.12
N PRO A 230 -10.06 22.88 14.37
CA PRO A 230 -9.16 22.56 15.47
C PRO A 230 -8.89 21.06 15.44
N ASN A 231 -7.63 20.72 15.61
CA ASN A 231 -7.00 19.43 15.51
C ASN A 231 -7.36 18.56 16.73
N VAL A 232 -8.62 18.14 16.83
CA VAL A 232 -9.11 17.31 17.94
C VAL A 232 -9.66 16.03 17.38
N ASN A 233 -8.98 14.93 17.67
CA ASN A 233 -9.48 13.59 17.41
C ASN A 233 -10.54 13.21 18.46
N THR A 234 -11.53 12.40 18.05
CA THR A 234 -12.49 11.79 18.98
C THR A 234 -11.89 10.55 19.62
N GLY A 235 -12.27 10.28 20.86
CA GLY A 235 -11.87 9.06 21.55
C GLY A 235 -12.67 7.82 21.13
N PRO A 236 -12.19 6.61 21.53
CA PRO A 236 -12.89 5.36 21.27
C PRO A 236 -14.27 5.32 22.00
N PRO A 237 -15.25 4.50 21.53
CA PRO A 237 -15.15 3.54 20.43
C PRO A 237 -15.31 4.19 19.04
N TYR A 238 -14.62 3.62 18.03
CA TYR A 238 -14.72 4.11 16.65
C TYR A 238 -15.79 3.36 15.87
N ILE A 239 -16.50 4.09 15.01
CA ILE A 239 -17.60 3.54 14.20
C ILE A 239 -17.00 2.95 12.91
N SER A 240 -17.42 1.73 12.56
CA SER A 240 -17.10 1.12 11.28
C SER A 240 -17.84 1.79 10.13
N LEU A 241 -17.21 1.88 8.96
CA LEU A 241 -17.84 2.36 7.74
C LEU A 241 -19.04 1.52 7.31
N GLY A 242 -20.06 2.16 6.76
CA GLY A 242 -21.17 1.49 6.10
C GLY A 242 -20.79 1.05 4.69
N TYR A 243 -21.03 -0.22 4.37
CA TYR A 243 -20.80 -0.76 3.03
C TYR A 243 -22.01 -0.59 2.11
N THR A 244 -21.78 -0.34 0.84
CA THR A 244 -22.81 -0.41 -0.20
C THR A 244 -23.31 -1.85 -0.36
N SER A 245 -24.54 -2.00 -0.87
CA SER A 245 -25.16 -3.33 -1.07
C SER A 245 -24.24 -4.27 -1.85
N GLY A 246 -24.08 -5.48 -1.36
CA GLY A 246 -23.19 -6.51 -1.96
C GLY A 246 -21.76 -6.51 -1.42
N TYR A 247 -21.38 -5.56 -0.57
CA TYR A 247 -20.06 -5.50 0.05
C TYR A 247 -20.14 -5.62 1.58
N SER A 248 -19.03 -6.06 2.17
CA SER A 248 -18.86 -6.17 3.62
C SER A 248 -17.37 -6.18 3.97
N SER A 249 -17.02 -6.19 5.25
CA SER A 249 -15.63 -6.34 5.70
C SER A 249 -14.99 -7.61 5.15
N ASN A 250 -15.72 -8.74 5.09
CA ASN A 250 -15.23 -10.02 4.56
C ASN A 250 -15.34 -10.15 3.03
N TYR A 251 -16.02 -9.23 2.39
CA TYR A 251 -16.17 -9.14 0.93
C TYR A 251 -16.05 -7.67 0.47
N PRO A 252 -14.88 -7.04 0.71
CA PRO A 252 -14.71 -5.62 0.43
C PRO A 252 -14.55 -5.31 -1.06
N ILE A 253 -14.33 -6.31 -1.91
CA ILE A 253 -14.07 -6.16 -3.34
C ILE A 253 -14.80 -7.26 -4.11
N SER A 254 -15.39 -6.92 -5.26
CA SER A 254 -16.05 -7.90 -6.13
C SER A 254 -14.99 -8.85 -6.73
N SER A 255 -15.10 -10.14 -6.42
CA SER A 255 -14.11 -11.16 -6.77
C SER A 255 -14.75 -12.53 -6.95
N SER A 256 -14.27 -13.31 -7.91
CA SER A 256 -14.69 -14.69 -8.14
C SER A 256 -13.48 -15.58 -8.48
N PRO A 257 -13.07 -16.50 -7.58
CA PRO A 257 -13.64 -16.77 -6.25
C PRO A 257 -13.56 -15.57 -5.31
N SER A 258 -14.34 -15.61 -4.24
CA SER A 258 -14.36 -14.55 -3.21
C SER A 258 -12.97 -14.32 -2.63
N ILE A 259 -12.66 -13.06 -2.30
CA ILE A 259 -11.42 -12.72 -1.61
C ILE A 259 -11.29 -13.53 -0.31
N SER A 260 -10.11 -13.99 -0.02
CA SER A 260 -9.79 -14.73 1.20
C SER A 260 -8.48 -14.31 1.82
N ILE A 261 -8.35 -14.47 3.12
CA ILE A 261 -7.11 -14.27 3.88
C ILE A 261 -6.81 -15.51 4.70
N ASN A 262 -5.57 -16.00 4.63
CA ASN A 262 -5.11 -17.06 5.50
C ASN A 262 -4.79 -16.47 6.88
N GLY A 263 -5.55 -16.89 7.90
CA GLY A 263 -5.42 -16.35 9.26
C GLY A 263 -4.07 -16.58 9.93
N SER A 264 -3.28 -17.55 9.49
CA SER A 264 -1.97 -17.85 10.09
C SER A 264 -0.80 -17.20 9.32
N THR A 265 -0.92 -17.01 8.01
CA THR A 265 0.18 -16.53 7.17
C THR A 265 -0.03 -15.11 6.64
N GLY A 266 -1.23 -14.57 6.72
CA GLY A 266 -1.59 -13.30 6.11
C GLY A 266 -1.67 -13.35 4.58
N LEU A 267 -1.62 -14.53 3.95
CA LEU A 267 -1.73 -14.65 2.49
C LEU A 267 -3.15 -14.29 2.04
N ILE A 268 -3.28 -13.26 1.21
CA ILE A 268 -4.54 -12.83 0.61
C ILE A 268 -4.61 -13.35 -0.82
N SER A 269 -5.76 -13.91 -1.21
CA SER A 269 -6.01 -14.40 -2.56
C SER A 269 -7.34 -13.85 -3.09
N LEU A 270 -7.34 -13.35 -4.32
CA LEU A 270 -8.55 -12.85 -4.99
C LEU A 270 -8.38 -12.85 -6.52
N THR A 271 -9.52 -12.88 -7.21
CA THR A 271 -9.61 -12.62 -8.66
C THR A 271 -10.69 -11.56 -8.86
N PRO A 272 -10.35 -10.27 -8.85
CA PRO A 272 -11.33 -9.20 -9.02
C PRO A 272 -12.05 -9.32 -10.36
N ASN A 273 -13.33 -8.96 -10.40
CA ASN A 273 -14.16 -9.03 -11.61
C ASN A 273 -14.91 -7.72 -11.90
N LEU A 274 -14.60 -6.66 -11.16
CA LEU A 274 -15.15 -5.33 -11.36
C LEU A 274 -14.04 -4.30 -11.19
N SER A 275 -13.78 -3.49 -12.23
CA SER A 275 -12.84 -2.36 -12.17
C SER A 275 -13.43 -1.21 -11.37
N GLY A 276 -12.58 -0.49 -10.64
CA GLY A 276 -12.95 0.67 -9.82
C GLY A 276 -12.09 0.80 -8.57
N ASP A 277 -12.47 1.73 -7.70
CA ASP A 277 -11.79 2.03 -6.47
C ASP A 277 -12.52 1.38 -5.28
N PHE A 278 -11.76 0.77 -4.38
CA PHE A 278 -12.26 0.08 -3.21
C PHE A 278 -11.42 0.41 -1.99
N VAL A 279 -12.01 0.33 -0.79
CA VAL A 279 -11.26 0.34 0.46
C VAL A 279 -11.30 -1.05 1.08
N ILE A 280 -10.16 -1.50 1.57
CA ILE A 280 -9.99 -2.78 2.27
C ILE A 280 -9.46 -2.49 3.67
N GLY A 281 -10.09 -3.07 4.68
CA GLY A 281 -9.59 -3.07 6.05
C GLY A 281 -9.00 -4.43 6.41
N LEU A 282 -7.86 -4.42 7.07
CA LEU A 282 -7.16 -5.60 7.56
C LEU A 282 -6.85 -5.46 9.04
N GLY A 283 -6.80 -6.57 9.74
CA GLY A 283 -6.45 -6.60 11.15
C GLY A 283 -5.46 -7.71 11.47
N ILE A 284 -4.66 -7.46 12.51
CA ILE A 284 -3.76 -8.42 13.12
C ILE A 284 -4.16 -8.56 14.57
N LYS A 285 -4.35 -9.80 15.04
CA LYS A 285 -4.44 -10.14 16.46
C LYS A 285 -3.11 -10.68 16.91
N GLU A 286 -2.64 -10.18 18.03
CA GLU A 286 -1.37 -10.53 18.65
C GLU A 286 -1.61 -11.35 19.92
N TYR A 287 -0.92 -12.47 20.03
CA TYR A 287 -1.11 -13.41 21.13
C TYR A 287 0.23 -13.74 21.79
N ARG A 288 0.31 -13.56 23.11
CA ARG A 288 1.41 -14.01 23.96
C ARG A 288 0.94 -15.12 24.88
N ASN A 289 1.57 -16.28 24.80
CA ASN A 289 1.17 -17.46 25.59
C ASN A 289 -0.33 -17.81 25.44
N HIS A 290 -0.85 -17.77 24.21
CA HIS A 290 -2.26 -18.00 23.85
C HIS A 290 -3.25 -16.94 24.36
N THR A 291 -2.77 -15.88 25.01
CA THR A 291 -3.62 -14.76 25.45
C THR A 291 -3.57 -13.65 24.41
N LEU A 292 -4.74 -13.16 24.01
CA LEU A 292 -4.84 -11.98 23.13
C LEU A 292 -4.36 -10.76 23.89
N ILE A 293 -3.31 -10.11 23.40
CA ILE A 293 -2.73 -8.92 24.03
C ILE A 293 -2.97 -7.64 23.22
N GLY A 294 -3.16 -7.75 21.90
CA GLY A 294 -3.40 -6.59 21.05
C GLY A 294 -4.21 -6.92 19.79
N THR A 295 -4.82 -5.89 19.21
CA THR A 295 -5.43 -5.95 17.87
C THR A 295 -5.08 -4.67 17.15
N TYR A 296 -4.52 -4.80 15.96
CA TYR A 296 -4.00 -3.70 15.15
C TYR A 296 -4.71 -3.67 13.81
N TYR A 297 -4.90 -2.47 13.27
CA TYR A 297 -5.70 -2.25 12.08
C TYR A 297 -4.92 -1.44 11.05
N GLN A 298 -5.12 -1.78 9.79
CA GLN A 298 -4.71 -0.98 8.64
C GLN A 298 -5.85 -0.95 7.65
N ASP A 299 -6.15 0.21 7.08
CA ASP A 299 -7.00 0.29 5.91
C ASP A 299 -6.28 1.01 4.77
N PHE A 300 -6.68 0.69 3.55
CA PHE A 300 -6.13 1.30 2.36
C PHE A 300 -7.10 1.23 1.19
N HIS A 301 -7.04 2.26 0.34
CA HIS A 301 -7.70 2.21 -0.95
C HIS A 301 -6.87 1.40 -1.94
N THR A 302 -7.56 0.65 -2.78
CA THR A 302 -6.96 -0.11 -3.87
C THR A 302 -7.75 0.09 -5.15
N LYS A 303 -7.08 0.11 -6.27
CA LYS A 303 -7.69 0.28 -7.58
C LYS A 303 -7.69 -1.04 -8.34
N VAL A 304 -8.83 -1.48 -8.82
CA VAL A 304 -8.93 -2.60 -9.76
C VAL A 304 -8.90 -2.06 -11.18
N VAL A 305 -7.88 -2.43 -11.92
CA VAL A 305 -7.62 -1.94 -13.29
C VAL A 305 -7.56 -3.07 -14.30
N ASN A 306 -7.86 -2.78 -15.55
CA ASN A 306 -7.62 -3.72 -16.64
C ASN A 306 -6.13 -3.68 -16.99
N CYS A 307 -5.38 -4.65 -16.47
CA CYS A 307 -3.96 -4.74 -16.76
C CYS A 307 -3.73 -5.25 -18.18
N SER A 308 -2.86 -4.59 -18.91
CA SER A 308 -2.37 -5.13 -20.18
C SER A 308 -1.33 -6.21 -19.87
N PRO A 309 -1.49 -7.44 -20.39
CA PRO A 309 -0.41 -8.41 -20.31
C PRO A 309 0.84 -7.81 -20.97
N CYS A 310 2.01 -8.10 -20.42
CA CYS A 310 3.26 -7.76 -21.10
C CYS A 310 3.32 -8.59 -22.39
N THR A 311 2.70 -8.09 -23.44
CA THR A 311 2.75 -8.69 -24.78
C THR A 311 4.08 -8.41 -25.48
N ASN A 312 4.84 -7.48 -24.92
CA ASN A 312 6.22 -7.26 -25.30
C ASN A 312 7.12 -7.92 -24.24
N ILE A 313 7.96 -8.84 -24.63
CA ILE A 313 9.33 -8.79 -24.17
C ILE A 313 9.72 -7.34 -24.47
N ASN A 314 9.70 -6.45 -23.47
CA ASN A 314 10.35 -5.17 -23.61
C ASN A 314 11.79 -5.53 -23.91
N GLU A 315 12.17 -5.53 -25.18
CA GLU A 315 13.53 -5.30 -25.54
C GLU A 315 13.86 -3.93 -24.94
N TYR A 316 14.43 -3.96 -23.74
CA TYR A 316 14.96 -2.76 -23.12
C TYR A 316 15.95 -2.19 -24.11
N SER A 317 15.53 -1.13 -24.79
CA SER A 317 16.16 -0.53 -25.95
C SER A 317 17.59 0.01 -25.70
N ASN A 318 18.15 -0.23 -24.51
CA ASN A 318 19.48 0.24 -24.12
C ASN A 318 20.46 -0.85 -23.72
N MET A 319 20.08 -2.15 -23.75
CA MET A 319 20.99 -3.25 -23.45
C MET A 319 20.87 -4.37 -24.47
N GLU A 320 21.29 -4.10 -25.68
CA GLU A 320 21.40 -5.14 -26.70
C GLU A 320 22.73 -5.88 -26.58
N PHE A 321 22.70 -7.19 -26.71
CA PHE A 321 23.86 -8.00 -27.01
C PHE A 321 23.66 -8.75 -28.30
N ASN A 322 24.71 -9.00 -29.02
CA ASN A 322 24.71 -9.78 -30.24
C ASN A 322 25.41 -11.10 -30.05
N LEU A 323 24.95 -12.11 -30.77
CA LEU A 323 25.53 -13.46 -30.78
C LEU A 323 26.12 -13.75 -32.15
N PHE A 324 27.36 -14.24 -32.19
CA PHE A 324 28.07 -14.55 -33.42
C PHE A 324 28.84 -15.86 -33.29
N PRO A 325 28.84 -16.71 -34.30
CA PRO A 325 27.83 -16.86 -35.35
C PRO A 325 26.53 -17.44 -34.77
N ASN A 326 25.40 -17.27 -35.47
CA ASN A 326 24.14 -17.94 -35.15
C ASN A 326 23.38 -18.23 -36.46
N PRO A 327 23.23 -19.47 -36.94
CA PRO A 327 23.64 -20.71 -36.25
C PRO A 327 25.15 -20.85 -36.11
N LEU A 328 25.58 -21.58 -35.11
CA LEU A 328 26.97 -21.68 -34.75
C LEU A 328 27.50 -23.13 -34.74
N GLY A 329 28.80 -23.25 -35.04
CA GLY A 329 29.56 -24.50 -34.86
C GLY A 329 30.11 -24.64 -33.44
N ASN A 330 31.43 -24.56 -33.26
CA ASN A 330 32.09 -24.91 -32.00
C ASN A 330 32.28 -23.76 -31.00
N SER A 331 32.04 -22.51 -31.37
CA SER A 331 32.23 -21.37 -30.48
C SER A 331 31.18 -20.29 -30.73
N LEU A 332 30.74 -19.65 -29.66
CA LEU A 332 29.79 -18.56 -29.62
C LEU A 332 30.46 -17.33 -29.00
N ILE A 333 30.22 -16.15 -29.55
CA ILE A 333 30.68 -14.91 -28.96
C ILE A 333 29.46 -14.06 -28.58
N ILE A 334 29.41 -13.66 -27.31
CA ILE A 334 28.48 -12.65 -26.83
C ILE A 334 29.17 -11.30 -26.99
N LYS A 335 28.56 -10.38 -27.72
CA LYS A 335 29.00 -8.99 -27.85
C LYS A 335 27.98 -8.05 -27.25
N THR A 336 28.35 -7.32 -26.19
CA THR A 336 27.55 -6.25 -25.60
C THR A 336 27.87 -4.89 -26.22
N GLN A 337 26.93 -3.94 -26.15
CA GLN A 337 27.15 -2.59 -26.70
C GLN A 337 27.90 -1.67 -25.71
N ASN A 338 27.89 -1.95 -24.43
CA ASN A 338 28.55 -1.16 -23.40
C ASN A 338 29.95 -1.71 -23.03
N ASN A 339 30.90 -0.79 -22.86
CA ASN A 339 32.30 -1.13 -22.60
C ASN A 339 32.61 -1.62 -21.17
N ASN A 340 31.65 -1.53 -20.24
CA ASN A 340 31.80 -2.02 -18.87
C ASN A 340 30.61 -2.94 -18.57
N TYR A 341 30.79 -4.22 -18.84
CA TYR A 341 29.83 -5.24 -18.50
C TYR A 341 30.33 -6.08 -17.32
N ASP A 342 29.56 -6.08 -16.24
CA ASP A 342 29.80 -6.92 -15.07
C ASP A 342 28.51 -7.71 -14.77
N GLY A 343 28.59 -9.04 -14.88
CA GLY A 343 27.46 -9.94 -14.72
C GLY A 343 27.80 -11.38 -15.06
N TYR A 344 26.79 -12.19 -15.27
CA TYR A 344 26.95 -13.58 -15.68
C TYR A 344 25.94 -13.96 -16.76
N TYR A 345 26.24 -15.04 -17.50
CA TYR A 345 25.29 -15.62 -18.45
C TYR A 345 24.96 -17.07 -18.11
N THR A 346 23.80 -17.52 -18.58
CA THR A 346 23.41 -18.92 -18.58
C THR A 346 22.99 -19.35 -19.98
N LEU A 347 23.37 -20.55 -20.39
CA LEU A 347 22.86 -21.24 -21.56
C LEU A 347 21.88 -22.32 -21.06
N THR A 348 20.65 -22.28 -21.52
CA THR A 348 19.60 -23.24 -21.11
C THR A 348 19.02 -23.95 -22.33
N ASP A 349 18.62 -25.21 -22.15
CA ASP A 349 17.85 -25.94 -23.14
C ASP A 349 16.37 -25.52 -23.14
N LEU A 350 15.56 -26.12 -24.02
CA LEU A 350 14.13 -25.85 -24.16
C LEU A 350 13.31 -26.18 -22.89
N THR A 351 13.85 -27.01 -21.99
CA THR A 351 13.18 -27.38 -20.74
C THR A 351 13.52 -26.40 -19.59
N GLY A 352 14.44 -25.46 -19.84
CA GLY A 352 14.94 -24.52 -18.83
C GLY A 352 16.12 -25.07 -18.02
N LYS A 353 16.64 -26.27 -18.32
CA LYS A 353 17.83 -26.83 -17.68
C LYS A 353 19.05 -26.02 -18.07
N VAL A 354 19.81 -25.56 -17.06
CA VAL A 354 21.07 -24.83 -17.27
C VAL A 354 22.15 -25.80 -17.75
N ILE A 355 22.72 -25.54 -18.93
CA ILE A 355 23.80 -26.29 -19.57
C ILE A 355 25.16 -25.68 -19.25
N LEU A 356 25.26 -24.34 -19.34
CA LEU A 356 26.47 -23.58 -19.01
C LEU A 356 26.05 -22.35 -18.18
N LYS A 357 26.94 -21.97 -17.25
CA LYS A 357 26.86 -20.72 -16.48
C LYS A 357 28.25 -20.21 -16.23
N ASP A 358 28.53 -18.96 -16.58
CA ASP A 358 29.84 -18.34 -16.34
C ASP A 358 29.71 -16.81 -16.25
N VAL A 359 30.76 -16.15 -15.77
CA VAL A 359 30.84 -14.70 -15.57
C VAL A 359 31.22 -14.03 -16.89
N MET A 360 30.60 -12.89 -17.18
CA MET A 360 31.04 -12.00 -18.24
C MET A 360 31.98 -10.94 -17.68
N SER A 361 33.22 -10.94 -18.18
CA SER A 361 34.27 -10.02 -17.76
C SER A 361 34.73 -9.04 -18.88
N GLN A 362 34.14 -9.18 -20.08
CA GLN A 362 34.52 -8.37 -21.25
C GLN A 362 33.36 -8.24 -22.25
N ASN A 363 33.42 -7.19 -23.09
CA ASN A 363 32.40 -6.89 -24.08
C ASN A 363 32.20 -7.93 -25.17
N MET A 364 33.25 -8.68 -25.46
CA MET A 364 33.25 -9.77 -26.42
C MET A 364 33.67 -11.05 -25.70
N GLN A 365 32.69 -11.75 -25.11
CA GLN A 365 32.91 -12.94 -24.33
C GLN A 365 32.79 -14.19 -25.20
N PRO A 366 33.87 -14.95 -25.45
CA PRO A 366 33.79 -16.23 -26.13
C PRO A 366 33.24 -17.31 -25.19
N ILE A 367 32.37 -18.16 -25.71
CA ILE A 367 31.79 -19.31 -25.02
C ILE A 367 32.17 -20.56 -25.79
N ASP A 368 32.78 -21.53 -25.12
CA ASP A 368 33.06 -22.85 -25.70
C ASP A 368 31.78 -23.72 -25.61
N VAL A 369 31.26 -24.11 -26.76
CA VAL A 369 30.06 -24.96 -26.87
C VAL A 369 30.36 -26.31 -27.53
N LYS A 370 31.64 -26.68 -27.67
CA LYS A 370 32.06 -27.96 -28.33
C LYS A 370 31.41 -29.20 -27.74
N ASN A 371 31.12 -29.18 -26.43
CA ASN A 371 30.51 -30.30 -25.71
C ASN A 371 29.00 -30.15 -25.53
N VAL A 372 28.38 -29.17 -26.16
CA VAL A 372 26.94 -28.97 -26.13
C VAL A 372 26.29 -29.67 -27.31
N SER A 373 25.27 -30.46 -27.07
CA SER A 373 24.57 -31.21 -28.13
C SER A 373 23.94 -30.25 -29.14
N LYS A 374 23.80 -30.68 -30.39
CA LYS A 374 23.07 -29.93 -31.42
C LYS A 374 21.65 -29.71 -30.99
N GLY A 375 21.14 -28.47 -31.19
CA GLY A 375 19.79 -28.14 -30.78
C GLY A 375 19.53 -26.65 -30.64
N VAL A 376 18.34 -26.32 -30.12
CA VAL A 376 17.90 -24.97 -29.80
C VAL A 376 18.09 -24.71 -28.32
N TYR A 377 18.73 -23.60 -28.01
CA TYR A 377 19.06 -23.15 -26.67
C TYR A 377 18.67 -21.68 -26.48
N PHE A 378 18.60 -21.24 -25.23
CA PHE A 378 18.46 -19.82 -24.86
C PHE A 378 19.68 -19.38 -24.05
N ILE A 379 20.27 -18.26 -24.45
CA ILE A 379 21.28 -17.59 -23.65
C ILE A 379 20.65 -16.42 -22.93
N LYS A 380 20.84 -16.36 -21.62
CA LYS A 380 20.31 -15.33 -20.75
C LYS A 380 21.46 -14.61 -20.05
N LEU A 381 21.54 -13.29 -20.21
CA LEU A 381 22.50 -12.43 -19.54
C LEU A 381 21.87 -11.79 -18.30
N TYR A 382 22.60 -11.79 -17.20
CA TYR A 382 22.24 -11.18 -15.93
C TYR A 382 23.23 -10.07 -15.59
N PHE A 383 22.74 -8.93 -15.13
CA PHE A 383 23.52 -7.74 -14.81
C PHE A 383 23.65 -7.57 -13.31
N ASN A 384 24.86 -7.45 -12.74
CA ASN A 384 25.08 -7.45 -11.30
C ASN A 384 24.44 -6.28 -10.55
N ASN A 385 24.16 -5.16 -11.23
CA ASN A 385 23.59 -3.96 -10.62
C ASN A 385 22.08 -3.76 -10.90
N LYS A 386 21.42 -4.77 -11.53
CA LYS A 386 20.01 -4.68 -11.91
C LYS A 386 19.33 -6.05 -11.81
N LEU A 387 18.09 -6.06 -11.40
CA LEU A 387 17.19 -7.23 -11.43
C LEU A 387 16.81 -7.67 -12.86
N GLU A 388 17.51 -7.17 -13.87
CA GLU A 388 17.20 -7.31 -15.28
C GLU A 388 18.03 -8.40 -15.95
N SER A 389 17.41 -9.09 -16.90
CA SER A 389 18.09 -10.07 -17.74
C SER A 389 17.57 -9.99 -19.17
N VAL A 390 18.45 -10.19 -20.15
CA VAL A 390 18.10 -10.24 -21.57
C VAL A 390 18.31 -11.66 -22.10
N VAL A 391 17.40 -12.15 -22.94
CA VAL A 391 17.42 -13.54 -23.47
C VAL A 391 17.48 -13.51 -24.99
N LYS A 392 18.34 -14.36 -25.57
CA LYS A 392 18.35 -14.62 -27.04
C LYS A 392 18.38 -16.10 -27.35
N LYS A 393 17.75 -16.47 -28.44
CA LYS A 393 17.75 -17.85 -28.98
C LYS A 393 19.08 -18.12 -29.67
N VAL A 394 19.61 -19.31 -29.44
CA VAL A 394 20.84 -19.84 -30.07
C VAL A 394 20.52 -21.19 -30.73
N ILE A 395 21.07 -21.42 -31.90
CA ILE A 395 20.99 -22.71 -32.62
C ILE A 395 22.42 -23.27 -32.73
N ILE A 396 22.66 -24.44 -32.17
CA ILE A 396 23.94 -25.20 -32.25
C ILE A 396 23.77 -26.31 -33.27
N GLU A 397 24.58 -26.29 -34.32
CA GLU A 397 24.56 -27.23 -35.44
C GLU A 397 25.70 -28.27 -35.40
#